data_1e9c684fdc4fb2c713335ca85e98b7c5
#
_entry.id   1e9c684fdc4fb2c713335ca85e98b7c5
#
_cell.length_a   1.000
_cell.length_b   1.000
_cell.length_c   1.000
_cell.angle_alpha   90.00
_cell.angle_beta   90.00
_cell.angle_gamma   90.00
#
_symmetry.space_group_name_H-M   'P 1'
#
loop_
_entity.id
_entity.type
_entity.pdbx_description
1 polymer ?
#
loop_
_entity_poly.entity_id
_entity_poly.type
_entity_poly.pdbx_seq_one_letter_code
_entity_poly.pdbx_strand_id
1 'polypeptide(L)'
;HGLPIMISSRGRLTLLSFFRDAACPFCNFRIYELTPPPAALDARGLALVAVFSASQADVLRFAGHRPRPFPLAADPTSRAHEIYGIERSLWRKLKAIVTRVPTLLKGMRLVGLAGLNTGNLMPADFLINEHGRIVEAYYGRDAGDRIPLERFEQFLSRARTRRAA
;
A
#
# COMPACT_ATOMS: atom_id res chain seq x y z
N HIS A 1 8.36 3.61 20.93
CA HIS A 1 7.48 4.59 20.26
C HIS A 1 8.04 4.80 18.86
N GLY A 2 7.29 4.39 17.82
CA GLY A 2 7.67 4.63 16.44
C GLY A 2 7.68 6.14 16.15
N LEU A 3 8.68 6.61 15.40
CA LEU A 3 8.70 7.99 14.95
C LEU A 3 7.52 8.25 14.01
N PRO A 4 6.84 9.41 14.11
CA PRO A 4 5.77 9.75 13.18
C PRO A 4 6.34 9.85 11.76
N ILE A 5 5.66 9.21 10.81
CA ILE A 5 6.00 9.36 9.40
C ILE A 5 5.27 10.60 8.87
N MET A 6 6.03 11.65 8.63
CA MET A 6 5.50 12.83 7.92
C MET A 6 5.42 12.51 6.43
N ILE A 7 4.20 12.46 5.89
CA ILE A 7 3.96 12.37 4.46
C ILE A 7 4.17 13.76 3.86
N SER A 8 5.43 14.17 3.80
CA SER A 8 5.83 15.38 3.09
C SER A 8 6.19 14.98 1.67
N SER A 9 5.52 15.54 0.69
CA SER A 9 5.86 15.33 -0.72
C SER A 9 7.28 15.81 -1.05
N ARG A 10 7.80 16.80 -0.31
CA ARG A 10 9.12 17.41 -0.51
C ARG A 10 9.49 17.60 -2.00
N GLY A 11 8.52 17.99 -2.83
CA GLY A 11 8.70 18.10 -4.26
C GLY A 11 8.76 16.75 -5.01
N ARG A 12 8.37 15.62 -4.38
CA ARG A 12 8.32 14.28 -4.99
C ARG A 12 6.88 13.84 -5.20
N LEU A 13 6.66 13.08 -6.25
CA LEU A 13 5.42 12.33 -6.41
C LEU A 13 5.32 11.26 -5.34
N THR A 14 4.16 11.05 -4.74
CA THR A 14 4.01 10.07 -3.67
C THR A 14 2.87 9.11 -3.95
N LEU A 15 3.16 7.81 -3.86
CA LEU A 15 2.15 6.77 -3.72
C LEU A 15 1.96 6.46 -2.23
N LEU A 16 0.81 6.84 -1.69
CA LEU A 16 0.40 6.48 -0.34
C LEU A 16 -0.56 5.29 -0.42
N SER A 17 -0.09 4.13 0.03
CA SER A 17 -0.86 2.89 -0.01
C SER A 17 -1.31 2.47 1.38
N PHE A 18 -2.60 2.29 1.58
CA PHE A 18 -3.20 1.75 2.78
C PHE A 18 -3.43 0.25 2.64
N PHE A 19 -2.85 -0.49 3.55
CA PHE A 19 -2.92 -1.94 3.63
C PHE A 19 -3.77 -2.35 4.82
N ARG A 20 -4.47 -3.47 4.68
CA ARG A 20 -5.42 -3.97 5.68
C ARG A 20 -4.74 -4.40 6.97
N ASP A 21 -3.91 -5.41 6.87
CA ASP A 21 -3.29 -6.12 7.98
C ASP A 21 -1.87 -6.55 7.58
N ALA A 22 -0.94 -6.56 8.51
CA ALA A 22 0.44 -6.92 8.22
C ALA A 22 0.60 -8.38 7.77
N ALA A 23 -0.24 -9.29 8.31
CA ALA A 23 -0.25 -10.70 7.90
C ALA A 23 -1.13 -11.00 6.68
N CYS A 24 -1.78 -9.98 6.08
CA CYS A 24 -2.66 -10.16 4.93
C CYS A 24 -1.89 -10.67 3.69
N PRO A 25 -2.27 -11.82 3.09
CA PRO A 25 -1.59 -12.37 1.91
C PRO A 25 -1.60 -11.43 0.71
N PHE A 26 -2.75 -10.83 0.39
CA PHE A 26 -2.88 -9.84 -0.69
C PHE A 26 -2.00 -8.62 -0.46
N CYS A 27 -1.88 -8.17 0.80
CA CYS A 27 -1.07 -7.03 1.17
C CYS A 27 0.42 -7.32 0.98
N ASN A 28 0.89 -8.45 1.46
CA ASN A 28 2.30 -8.85 1.33
C ASN A 28 2.70 -9.13 -0.13
N PHE A 29 1.81 -9.72 -0.92
CA PHE A 29 2.06 -9.89 -2.34
C PHE A 29 2.19 -8.53 -3.05
N ARG A 30 1.31 -7.56 -2.73
CA ARG A 30 1.40 -6.20 -3.30
C ARG A 30 2.66 -5.46 -2.86
N ILE A 31 3.08 -5.58 -1.59
CA ILE A 31 4.37 -5.05 -1.12
C ILE A 31 5.52 -5.63 -1.93
N TYR A 32 5.49 -6.92 -2.22
CA TYR A 32 6.49 -7.56 -3.07
C TYR A 32 6.52 -6.95 -4.48
N GLU A 33 5.36 -6.77 -5.12
CA GLU A 33 5.25 -6.12 -6.44
C GLU A 33 5.74 -4.66 -6.43
N LEU A 34 5.45 -3.92 -5.35
CA LEU A 34 5.84 -2.51 -5.18
C LEU A 34 7.29 -2.34 -4.73
N THR A 35 8.05 -3.41 -4.51
CA THR A 35 9.44 -3.34 -4.07
C THR A 35 10.38 -3.39 -5.28
N PRO A 36 10.67 -2.27 -5.95
CA PRO A 36 11.63 -2.21 -7.02
C PRO A 36 13.07 -2.25 -6.47
N PRO A 37 14.09 -2.39 -7.32
CA PRO A 37 15.46 -2.08 -6.92
C PRO A 37 15.56 -0.68 -6.30
N PRO A 38 16.34 -0.48 -5.22
CA PRO A 38 16.37 0.78 -4.46
C PRO A 38 16.58 2.04 -5.33
N ALA A 39 17.49 1.99 -6.29
CA ALA A 39 17.77 3.09 -7.20
C ALA A 39 16.58 3.48 -8.12
N ALA A 40 15.62 2.62 -8.33
CA ALA A 40 14.53 2.86 -9.28
C ALA A 40 13.48 3.85 -8.75
N LEU A 41 13.24 3.95 -7.44
CA LEU A 41 12.34 4.94 -6.85
C LEU A 41 12.90 6.35 -6.95
N ASP A 42 14.17 6.51 -6.60
CA ASP A 42 14.85 7.81 -6.64
C ASP A 42 15.01 8.30 -8.08
N ALA A 43 15.41 7.46 -9.00
CA ALA A 43 15.50 7.78 -10.42
C ALA A 43 14.15 8.22 -11.02
N ARG A 44 13.02 7.77 -10.44
CA ARG A 44 11.67 8.17 -10.86
C ARG A 44 11.16 9.40 -10.13
N GLY A 45 11.89 9.94 -9.14
CA GLY A 45 11.41 11.03 -8.28
C GLY A 45 10.16 10.64 -7.48
N LEU A 46 10.03 9.34 -7.16
CA LEU A 46 8.87 8.77 -6.50
C LEU A 46 9.16 8.47 -5.03
N ALA A 47 8.26 8.87 -4.15
CA ALA A 47 8.16 8.37 -2.80
C ALA A 47 7.00 7.36 -2.70
N LEU A 48 7.20 6.31 -1.92
CA LEU A 48 6.17 5.35 -1.59
C LEU A 48 6.05 5.28 -0.06
N VAL A 49 4.83 5.25 0.46
CA VAL A 49 4.55 5.05 1.89
C VAL A 49 3.47 3.97 2.01
N ALA A 50 3.75 2.94 2.79
CA ALA A 50 2.81 1.86 3.05
C ALA A 50 2.30 1.94 4.50
N VAL A 51 0.99 2.06 4.70
CA VAL A 51 0.34 2.16 6.02
C VAL A 51 -0.43 0.88 6.27
N PHE A 52 -0.19 0.23 7.42
CA PHE A 52 -0.86 -1.01 7.84
C PHE A 52 -1.72 -0.79 9.07
N SER A 53 -2.94 -1.31 9.06
CA SER A 53 -3.78 -1.43 10.26
C SER A 53 -3.30 -2.62 11.10
N ALA A 54 -2.14 -2.45 11.74
CA ALA A 54 -1.47 -3.48 12.53
C ALA A 54 -0.49 -2.83 13.53
N SER A 55 -0.06 -3.60 14.52
CA SER A 55 1.00 -3.17 15.44
C SER A 55 2.35 -3.00 14.73
N GLN A 56 3.23 -2.18 15.27
CA GLN A 56 4.59 -2.02 14.75
C GLN A 56 5.34 -3.37 14.71
N ALA A 57 5.15 -4.20 15.73
CA ALA A 57 5.77 -5.53 15.81
C ALA A 57 5.30 -6.43 14.64
N ASP A 58 4.00 -6.45 14.34
CA ASP A 58 3.46 -7.24 13.24
C ASP A 58 3.90 -6.69 11.87
N VAL A 59 3.94 -5.37 11.69
CA VAL A 59 4.45 -4.77 10.46
C VAL A 59 5.89 -5.19 10.20
N LEU A 60 6.75 -5.15 11.22
CA LEU A 60 8.14 -5.60 11.10
C LEU A 60 8.23 -7.10 10.84
N ARG A 61 7.43 -7.91 11.53
CA ARG A 61 7.42 -9.37 11.41
C ARG A 61 7.00 -9.84 10.01
N PHE A 62 5.95 -9.29 9.43
CA PHE A 62 5.35 -9.80 8.20
C PHE A 62 5.76 -9.02 6.95
N ALA A 63 5.71 -7.69 6.97
CA ALA A 63 6.01 -6.85 5.82
C ALA A 63 7.46 -6.36 5.80
N GLY A 64 8.02 -6.09 6.97
CA GLY A 64 9.35 -5.52 7.18
C GLY A 64 10.48 -6.54 7.43
N HIS A 65 10.21 -7.86 7.36
CA HIS A 65 11.23 -8.89 7.56
C HIS A 65 12.36 -8.85 6.52
N ARG A 66 12.13 -8.16 5.39
CA ARG A 66 13.15 -7.80 4.40
C ARG A 66 13.24 -6.29 4.29
N PRO A 67 14.45 -5.71 4.13
CA PRO A 67 14.60 -4.28 3.91
C PRO A 67 13.74 -3.80 2.73
N ARG A 68 13.04 -2.68 2.92
CA ARG A 68 12.24 -2.05 1.87
C ARG A 68 12.80 -0.67 1.55
N PRO A 69 12.80 -0.25 0.27
CA PRO A 69 13.30 1.07 -0.11
C PRO A 69 12.30 2.20 0.21
N PHE A 70 11.30 1.94 1.04
CA PHE A 70 10.26 2.89 1.45
C PHE A 70 9.76 2.58 2.86
N PRO A 71 9.23 3.59 3.57
CA PRO A 71 8.75 3.43 4.92
C PRO A 71 7.48 2.57 5.00
N LEU A 72 7.42 1.74 6.04
CA LEU A 72 6.25 0.98 6.47
C LEU A 72 5.73 1.59 7.76
N ALA A 73 4.52 2.13 7.75
CA ALA A 73 3.86 2.75 8.90
C ALA A 73 2.88 1.78 9.56
N ALA A 74 2.85 1.77 10.88
CA ALA A 74 1.86 1.07 11.69
C ALA A 74 0.74 2.03 12.10
N ASP A 75 -0.51 1.61 11.92
CA ASP A 75 -1.73 2.29 12.36
C ASP A 75 -2.62 1.30 13.14
N PRO A 76 -2.21 0.91 14.37
CA PRO A 76 -2.89 -0.14 15.12
C PRO A 76 -4.32 0.20 15.48
N THR A 77 -4.65 1.48 15.59
CA THR A 77 -6.00 1.98 15.86
C THR A 77 -6.86 2.19 14.62
N SER A 78 -6.28 2.02 13.42
CA SER A 78 -6.91 2.32 12.12
C SER A 78 -7.35 3.79 11.97
N ARG A 79 -6.81 4.71 12.76
CA ARG A 79 -7.22 6.11 12.74
C ARG A 79 -6.86 6.79 11.41
N ALA A 80 -5.68 6.53 10.86
CA ALA A 80 -5.32 7.04 9.55
C ALA A 80 -6.25 6.46 8.47
N HIS A 81 -6.59 5.16 8.54
CA HIS A 81 -7.54 4.53 7.63
C HIS A 81 -8.92 5.22 7.67
N GLU A 82 -9.42 5.56 8.86
CA GLU A 82 -10.70 6.27 9.05
C GLU A 82 -10.68 7.68 8.46
N ILE A 83 -9.61 8.45 8.72
CA ILE A 83 -9.44 9.81 8.18
C ILE A 83 -9.46 9.81 6.64
N TYR A 84 -8.89 8.77 6.02
CA TYR A 84 -8.89 8.61 4.56
C TYR A 84 -10.16 7.93 4.02
N GLY A 85 -11.19 7.72 4.84
CA GLY A 85 -12.49 7.17 4.43
C GLY A 85 -12.44 5.70 4.00
N ILE A 86 -11.50 4.92 4.55
CA ILE A 86 -11.33 3.51 4.17
C ILE A 86 -12.35 2.65 4.92
N GLU A 87 -13.20 1.97 4.17
CA GLU A 87 -14.29 1.16 4.68
C GLU A 87 -13.85 -0.24 5.14
N ARG A 88 -14.70 -0.85 5.97
CA ARG A 88 -14.62 -2.27 6.37
C ARG A 88 -15.70 -3.07 5.65
N SER A 89 -15.35 -4.23 5.08
CA SER A 89 -16.32 -5.09 4.41
C SER A 89 -15.90 -6.56 4.44
N LEU A 90 -16.64 -7.35 5.19
CA LEU A 90 -16.44 -8.80 5.24
C LEU A 90 -16.77 -9.45 3.90
N TRP A 91 -17.86 -9.01 3.26
CA TRP A 91 -18.30 -9.54 1.96
C TRP A 91 -17.25 -9.34 0.86
N ARG A 92 -16.68 -8.14 0.76
CA ARG A 92 -15.61 -7.85 -0.22
C ARG A 92 -14.34 -8.65 0.08
N LYS A 93 -14.06 -8.94 1.37
CA LYS A 93 -12.97 -9.85 1.75
C LYS A 93 -13.22 -11.26 1.24
N LEU A 94 -14.40 -11.83 1.49
CA LEU A 94 -14.77 -13.17 1.04
C LEU A 94 -14.76 -13.28 -0.49
N LYS A 95 -15.28 -12.27 -1.18
CA LYS A 95 -15.20 -12.17 -2.64
C LYS A 95 -13.76 -12.31 -3.12
N ALA A 96 -12.81 -11.57 -2.55
CA ALA A 96 -11.40 -11.64 -2.95
C ALA A 96 -10.80 -13.03 -2.74
N ILE A 97 -11.13 -13.70 -1.63
CA ILE A 97 -10.65 -15.05 -1.33
C ILE A 97 -11.08 -16.02 -2.44
N VAL A 98 -12.33 -15.92 -2.92
CA VAL A 98 -12.88 -16.81 -3.95
C VAL A 98 -12.40 -16.43 -5.35
N THR A 99 -12.38 -15.14 -5.68
CA THR A 99 -12.10 -14.68 -7.06
C THR A 99 -10.62 -14.47 -7.36
N ARG A 100 -9.76 -14.35 -6.34
CA ARG A 100 -8.33 -14.07 -6.50
C ARG A 100 -7.43 -15.16 -5.91
N VAL A 101 -7.84 -16.42 -6.07
CA VAL A 101 -7.11 -17.58 -5.53
C VAL A 101 -5.62 -17.60 -5.90
N PRO A 102 -5.21 -17.34 -7.16
CA PRO A 102 -3.78 -17.33 -7.51
C PRO A 102 -2.98 -16.29 -6.71
N THR A 103 -3.53 -15.09 -6.52
CA THR A 103 -2.89 -14.02 -5.73
C THR A 103 -2.86 -14.38 -4.25
N LEU A 104 -3.94 -14.97 -3.75
CA LEU A 104 -4.02 -15.47 -2.37
C LEU A 104 -2.91 -16.50 -2.09
N LEU A 105 -2.75 -17.50 -2.96
CA LEU A 105 -1.74 -18.55 -2.81
C LEU A 105 -0.31 -17.99 -2.86
N LYS A 106 -0.03 -17.04 -3.77
CA LYS A 106 1.27 -16.35 -3.81
C LYS A 106 1.53 -15.59 -2.51
N GLY A 107 0.54 -14.88 -2.00
CA GLY A 107 0.66 -14.16 -0.73
C GLY A 107 0.79 -15.08 0.49
N MET A 108 0.05 -16.21 0.51
CA MET A 108 0.16 -17.22 1.57
C MET A 108 1.57 -17.82 1.69
N ARG A 109 2.30 -17.95 0.59
CA ARG A 109 3.72 -18.37 0.60
C ARG A 109 4.62 -17.38 1.34
N LEU A 110 4.22 -16.11 1.46
CA LEU A 110 4.98 -15.06 2.14
C LEU A 110 4.68 -14.97 3.63
N VAL A 111 3.42 -15.25 4.03
CA VAL A 111 2.94 -15.02 5.41
C VAL A 111 2.50 -16.29 6.15
N GLY A 112 2.39 -17.41 5.46
CA GLY A 112 1.94 -18.68 6.02
C GLY A 112 0.49 -18.64 6.54
N LEU A 113 0.19 -19.47 7.54
CA LEU A 113 -1.16 -19.59 8.13
C LEU A 113 -1.66 -18.34 8.85
N ALA A 114 -0.76 -17.43 9.26
CA ALA A 114 -1.13 -16.16 9.86
C ALA A 114 -2.04 -15.33 8.93
N GLY A 115 -1.94 -15.53 7.62
CA GLY A 115 -2.78 -14.89 6.61
C GLY A 115 -4.28 -15.23 6.68
N LEU A 116 -4.67 -16.26 7.41
CA LEU A 116 -6.08 -16.67 7.55
C LEU A 116 -6.85 -15.74 8.50
N ASN A 117 -6.18 -15.23 9.56
CA ASN A 117 -6.81 -14.38 10.56
C ASN A 117 -6.45 -12.90 10.34
N THR A 118 -7.03 -12.28 9.33
CA THR A 118 -6.80 -10.86 9.00
C THR A 118 -8.09 -10.06 9.04
N GLY A 119 -7.99 -8.77 9.36
CA GLY A 119 -9.12 -7.84 9.43
C GLY A 119 -9.93 -7.75 8.13
N ASN A 120 -10.96 -6.91 8.14
CA ASN A 120 -11.89 -6.69 7.02
C ASN A 120 -11.84 -5.27 6.43
N LEU A 121 -10.81 -4.47 6.76
CA LEU A 121 -10.54 -3.21 6.08
C LEU A 121 -10.34 -3.43 4.58
N MET A 122 -10.75 -2.47 3.78
CA MET A 122 -10.48 -2.49 2.34
C MET A 122 -9.15 -1.76 2.06
N PRO A 123 -8.45 -2.13 0.99
CA PRO A 123 -7.26 -1.41 0.58
C PRO A 123 -7.61 -0.10 -0.11
N ALA A 124 -6.69 0.87 -0.04
CA ALA A 124 -6.80 2.09 -0.83
C ALA A 124 -5.41 2.61 -1.22
N ASP A 125 -5.34 3.27 -2.37
CA ASP A 125 -4.12 3.87 -2.89
C ASP A 125 -4.40 5.33 -3.28
N PHE A 126 -3.51 6.24 -2.89
CA PHE A 126 -3.62 7.68 -3.18
C PHE A 126 -2.37 8.15 -3.92
N LEU A 127 -2.58 8.78 -5.08
CA LEU A 127 -1.52 9.43 -5.81
C LEU A 127 -1.47 10.92 -5.40
N ILE A 128 -0.33 11.34 -4.90
CA ILE A 128 -0.10 12.68 -4.35
C ILE A 128 0.95 13.35 -5.23
N ASN A 129 0.67 14.56 -5.69
CA ASN A 129 1.61 15.33 -6.49
C ASN A 129 2.72 15.98 -5.63
N GLU A 130 3.67 16.64 -6.29
CA GLU A 130 4.80 17.33 -5.67
C GLU A 130 4.39 18.49 -4.74
N HIS A 131 3.16 18.98 -4.86
CA HIS A 131 2.59 20.03 -4.01
C HIS A 131 1.82 19.46 -2.80
N GLY A 132 1.85 18.15 -2.59
CA GLY A 132 1.15 17.49 -1.49
C GLY A 132 -0.35 17.32 -1.69
N ARG A 133 -0.87 17.52 -2.91
CA ARG A 133 -2.30 17.37 -3.21
C ARG A 133 -2.59 15.97 -3.74
N ILE A 134 -3.64 15.33 -3.21
CA ILE A 134 -4.16 14.08 -3.75
C ILE A 134 -4.76 14.37 -5.13
N VAL A 135 -4.23 13.74 -6.16
CA VAL A 135 -4.71 13.88 -7.55
C VAL A 135 -5.51 12.68 -8.01
N GLU A 136 -5.37 11.55 -7.33
CA GLU A 136 -6.18 10.36 -7.56
C GLU A 136 -6.36 9.59 -6.25
N ALA A 137 -7.58 9.16 -5.96
CA ALA A 137 -7.93 8.29 -4.85
C ALA A 137 -8.55 7.01 -5.43
N TYR A 138 -7.96 5.87 -5.11
CA TYR A 138 -8.42 4.55 -5.54
C TYR A 138 -8.80 3.71 -4.33
N TYR A 139 -10.08 3.46 -4.16
CA TYR A 139 -10.60 2.57 -3.12
C TYR A 139 -10.83 1.17 -3.70
N GLY A 140 -10.18 0.17 -3.15
CA GLY A 140 -10.27 -1.20 -3.62
C GLY A 140 -11.70 -1.76 -3.50
N ARG A 141 -12.18 -2.40 -4.57
CA ARG A 141 -13.50 -3.05 -4.65
C ARG A 141 -13.57 -4.38 -3.91
N ASP A 142 -12.41 -4.95 -3.59
CA ASP A 142 -12.26 -6.15 -2.78
C ASP A 142 -10.88 -6.14 -2.08
N ALA A 143 -10.62 -7.15 -1.23
CA ALA A 143 -9.42 -7.18 -0.39
C ALA A 143 -8.10 -7.31 -1.16
N GLY A 144 -8.12 -7.69 -2.43
CA GLY A 144 -6.94 -7.80 -3.31
C GLY A 144 -6.93 -6.74 -4.42
N ASP A 145 -7.94 -5.86 -4.47
CA ASP A 145 -8.05 -4.83 -5.51
C ASP A 145 -7.17 -3.63 -5.17
N ARG A 146 -6.37 -3.18 -6.13
CA ARG A 146 -5.40 -2.10 -6.00
C ARG A 146 -5.40 -1.24 -7.24
N ILE A 147 -4.85 -0.03 -7.13
CA ILE A 147 -4.65 0.80 -8.31
C ILE A 147 -3.86 0.00 -9.37
N PRO A 148 -4.36 -0.10 -10.62
CA PRO A 148 -3.64 -0.75 -11.70
C PRO A 148 -2.26 -0.10 -11.94
N LEU A 149 -1.24 -0.92 -12.22
CA LEU A 149 0.11 -0.41 -12.44
C LEU A 149 0.16 0.54 -13.64
N GLU A 150 -0.66 0.30 -14.66
CA GLU A 150 -0.77 1.14 -15.85
C GLU A 150 -1.25 2.57 -15.49
N ARG A 151 -2.21 2.71 -14.58
CA ARG A 151 -2.68 4.02 -14.09
C ARG A 151 -1.59 4.75 -13.33
N PHE A 152 -0.86 4.00 -12.53
CA PHE A 152 0.28 4.52 -11.79
C PHE A 152 1.40 5.01 -12.72
N GLU A 153 1.78 4.23 -13.75
CA GLU A 153 2.78 4.64 -14.75
C GLU A 153 2.31 5.87 -15.56
N GLN A 154 1.02 5.95 -15.91
CA GLN A 154 0.45 7.14 -16.55
C GLN A 154 0.57 8.39 -15.67
N PHE A 155 0.34 8.26 -14.36
CA PHE A 155 0.55 9.35 -13.42
C PHE A 155 2.00 9.83 -13.42
N LEU A 156 2.95 8.91 -13.35
CA LEU A 156 4.38 9.23 -13.40
C LEU A 156 4.78 9.91 -14.71
N SER A 157 4.29 9.44 -15.85
CA SER A 157 4.61 10.02 -17.15
C SER A 157 4.10 11.45 -17.30
N ARG A 158 2.84 11.71 -16.91
CA ARG A 158 2.22 13.06 -16.95
C ARG A 158 2.99 14.06 -16.08
N ALA A 159 3.44 13.62 -14.90
CA ALA A 159 4.21 14.49 -14.02
C ALA A 159 5.60 14.82 -14.57
N ARG A 160 6.24 13.87 -15.27
CA ARG A 160 7.51 14.13 -15.97
C ARG A 160 7.38 15.14 -17.09
N THR A 161 6.35 15.00 -17.92
CA THR A 161 6.08 15.95 -19.02
C THR A 161 5.87 17.37 -18.49
N ARG A 162 5.16 17.51 -17.36
CA ARG A 162 4.94 18.84 -16.71
C ARG A 162 6.20 19.48 -16.13
N ARG A 163 7.22 18.68 -15.77
CA ARG A 163 8.50 19.19 -15.25
C ARG A 163 9.45 19.59 -16.38
N ALA A 164 9.25 19.04 -17.58
CA ALA A 164 10.09 19.31 -18.74
C ALA A 164 9.57 20.52 -19.58
N ALA A 165 8.36 20.99 -19.34
CA ALA A 165 7.74 22.16 -19.97
C ALA A 165 7.88 23.40 -19.09
#